data_88a9e5c5f64b0b2db64f764fc8c07a36
#
_entry.id   88a9e5c5f64b0b2db64f764fc8c07a36
#
_cell.length_a   1.000
_cell.length_b   1.000
_cell.length_c   1.000
_cell.angle_alpha   90.00
_cell.angle_beta   90.00
_cell.angle_gamma   90.00
#
_symmetry.space_group_name_H-M   'P 1'
#
loop_
_entity.id
_entity.type
_entity.pdbx_description
1 polymer ?
#
loop_
_entity_poly.entity_id
_entity_poly.type
_entity_poly.pdbx_seq_one_letter_code
_entity_poly.pdbx_strand_id
1 'polypeptide(L)'
;MTHRPDQRPSRRELLRTLGAAPLAVSALQAAPAVQAQTSASKAHIVIAGSGLGGIAVASRLRKLVPGARITIVDAKQEHNYQPGYTLVATGIWPIEKVRNRNAEFLPDGVEWVQEMVAEFDPASNSLTTTGGRKIGYDFLVVATGLQLGYDQIQGMDVAAIGQNGLGSVYASPEAALATWQAMDAFRAKGGQAVMTLPAGPLKCAGAPLKMTFMLADRLRQAGTLDKSKVDFFSGLPDDTVFGVKSVNDNVLARWKATGIQMHYLSKLVAVDLGGHKAVFTTPEGERNEVAYDFLHLVPPMRAPDAVKKSDLAAKEGPMAAGGWLEVSKDTLQHKRYPNVFGVGDINGTPRGKTAATVKKSAPLVAHNLVRVIDGQ
;
A
#
# COMPACT_ATOMS: atom_id res chain seq x y z
N MET A 1 -49.11 -37.49 2.33
CA MET A 1 -47.98 -36.97 1.52
C MET A 1 -46.83 -36.61 2.47
N THR A 2 -45.87 -37.48 2.61
CA THR A 2 -44.77 -37.39 3.59
C THR A 2 -43.57 -36.69 2.98
N HIS A 3 -43.20 -35.55 3.56
CA HIS A 3 -42.01 -34.82 3.23
C HIS A 3 -40.75 -35.62 3.64
N ARG A 4 -39.87 -35.93 2.66
CA ARG A 4 -38.49 -36.39 2.91
C ARG A 4 -37.55 -35.20 3.06
N PRO A 5 -36.70 -35.15 4.10
CA PRO A 5 -35.69 -34.14 4.22
C PRO A 5 -34.51 -34.43 3.25
N ASP A 6 -34.06 -33.39 2.57
CA ASP A 6 -32.91 -33.34 1.66
C ASP A 6 -31.60 -33.53 2.47
N GLN A 7 -31.02 -34.75 2.41
CA GLN A 7 -29.74 -35.05 3.06
C GLN A 7 -28.58 -34.72 2.10
N ARG A 8 -27.97 -33.57 2.26
CA ARG A 8 -26.69 -33.29 1.63
C ARG A 8 -25.56 -34.06 2.33
N PRO A 9 -24.73 -34.82 1.62
CA PRO A 9 -23.66 -35.61 2.25
C PRO A 9 -22.65 -34.69 2.96
N SER A 10 -22.20 -35.14 4.14
CA SER A 10 -21.22 -34.43 4.94
C SER A 10 -19.83 -34.47 4.29
N ARG A 11 -19.00 -33.45 4.56
CA ARG A 11 -17.60 -33.40 4.06
C ARG A 11 -16.79 -34.68 4.36
N ARG A 12 -17.12 -35.43 5.38
CA ARG A 12 -16.46 -36.69 5.73
C ARG A 12 -16.89 -37.85 4.84
N GLU A 13 -18.11 -37.86 4.32
CA GLU A 13 -18.58 -38.88 3.39
C GLU A 13 -18.02 -38.69 2.00
N LEU A 14 -17.86 -37.43 1.55
CA LEU A 14 -17.21 -37.12 0.26
C LEU A 14 -15.74 -37.57 0.21
N LEU A 15 -15.03 -37.57 1.34
CA LEU A 15 -13.62 -38.00 1.43
C LEU A 15 -13.47 -39.54 1.49
N ARG A 16 -14.51 -40.29 1.85
CA ARG A 16 -14.48 -41.75 1.87
C ARG A 16 -14.74 -42.39 0.51
N THR A 17 -15.48 -41.73 -0.36
CA THR A 17 -15.76 -42.21 -1.74
C THR A 17 -14.65 -41.96 -2.74
N LEU A 18 -13.63 -41.15 -2.42
CA LEU A 18 -12.45 -40.91 -3.25
C LEU A 18 -11.25 -41.84 -2.93
N GLY A 19 -11.42 -42.81 -2.03
CA GLY A 19 -10.35 -43.65 -1.49
C GLY A 19 -10.10 -45.00 -2.16
N ALA A 20 -10.72 -45.32 -3.31
CA ALA A 20 -10.57 -46.64 -3.94
C ALA A 20 -10.28 -46.57 -5.44
N ALA A 21 -9.18 -45.88 -5.80
CA ALA A 21 -8.53 -46.08 -7.10
C ALA A 21 -7.07 -46.44 -6.86
N PRO A 22 -6.46 -47.43 -7.55
CA PRO A 22 -5.05 -47.75 -7.38
C PRO A 22 -4.21 -46.58 -7.88
N LEU A 23 -3.56 -45.89 -6.96
CA LEU A 23 -2.56 -44.85 -7.25
C LEU A 23 -1.37 -45.54 -7.94
N ALA A 24 -1.26 -45.38 -9.26
CA ALA A 24 0.00 -45.45 -9.93
C ALA A 24 0.90 -44.35 -9.34
N VAL A 25 1.83 -44.74 -8.49
CA VAL A 25 2.87 -43.86 -7.97
C VAL A 25 3.78 -43.50 -9.12
N SER A 26 3.41 -42.50 -9.89
CA SER A 26 4.35 -41.77 -10.72
C SER A 26 5.28 -41.06 -9.73
N ALA A 27 6.53 -41.46 -9.68
CA ALA A 27 7.58 -40.78 -8.95
C ALA A 27 7.64 -39.33 -9.47
N LEU A 28 6.90 -38.41 -8.82
CA LEU A 28 7.22 -36.99 -8.93
C LEU A 28 8.64 -36.87 -8.39
N GLN A 29 9.61 -36.77 -9.30
CA GLN A 29 10.93 -36.27 -8.94
C GLN A 29 10.68 -34.91 -8.31
N ALA A 30 10.82 -34.83 -7.00
CA ALA A 30 10.85 -33.57 -6.27
C ALA A 30 11.93 -32.74 -6.96
N ALA A 31 11.53 -31.63 -7.61
CA ALA A 31 12.50 -30.67 -8.10
C ALA A 31 13.43 -30.36 -6.92
N PRO A 32 14.76 -30.38 -7.09
CA PRO A 32 15.69 -30.13 -6.01
C PRO A 32 15.28 -28.79 -5.39
N ALA A 33 15.02 -28.78 -4.10
CA ALA A 33 14.81 -27.53 -3.36
C ALA A 33 16.05 -26.70 -3.66
N VAL A 34 15.86 -25.57 -4.38
CA VAL A 34 16.93 -24.61 -4.61
C VAL A 34 17.34 -24.14 -3.22
N GLN A 35 18.40 -24.74 -2.69
CA GLN A 35 19.00 -24.28 -1.43
C GLN A 35 19.41 -22.83 -1.67
N ALA A 36 18.86 -21.93 -0.84
CA ALA A 36 19.23 -20.55 -0.91
C ALA A 36 20.76 -20.45 -0.70
N GLN A 37 21.46 -19.99 -1.72
CA GLN A 37 22.92 -19.83 -1.69
C GLN A 37 23.24 -18.82 -0.58
N THR A 38 24.10 -19.22 0.37
CA THR A 38 24.58 -18.33 1.42
C THR A 38 25.93 -17.76 1.00
N SER A 39 26.12 -16.44 1.22
CA SER A 39 27.38 -15.75 0.96
C SER A 39 28.19 -15.57 2.25
N ALA A 40 29.51 -15.75 2.17
CA ALA A 40 30.44 -15.51 3.27
C ALA A 40 30.88 -14.03 3.36
N SER A 41 30.32 -13.15 2.59
CA SER A 41 30.70 -11.74 2.51
C SER A 41 30.53 -11.02 3.86
N LYS A 42 31.42 -10.06 4.11
CA LYS A 42 31.36 -9.12 5.24
C LYS A 42 30.86 -7.72 4.82
N ALA A 43 30.21 -7.63 3.67
CA ALA A 43 29.72 -6.37 3.12
C ALA A 43 28.85 -5.58 4.12
N HIS A 44 28.92 -4.28 4.06
CA HIS A 44 28.00 -3.38 4.77
C HIS A 44 26.77 -3.12 3.91
N ILE A 45 25.63 -3.64 4.33
CA ILE A 45 24.35 -3.48 3.65
C ILE A 45 23.52 -2.46 4.45
N VAL A 46 23.18 -1.33 3.82
CA VAL A 46 22.30 -0.32 4.41
C VAL A 46 20.90 -0.47 3.83
N ILE A 47 19.90 -0.45 4.70
CA ILE A 47 18.48 -0.51 4.33
C ILE A 47 17.81 0.79 4.79
N ALA A 48 17.39 1.61 3.84
CA ALA A 48 16.70 2.86 4.11
C ALA A 48 15.19 2.60 4.25
N GLY A 49 14.73 2.52 5.49
CA GLY A 49 13.33 2.27 5.84
C GLY A 49 13.11 0.95 6.59
N SER A 50 12.40 1.03 7.71
CA SER A 50 12.01 -0.10 8.58
C SER A 50 10.54 -0.49 8.44
N GLY A 51 9.91 -0.16 7.31
CA GLY A 51 8.60 -0.68 6.96
C GLY A 51 8.64 -2.16 6.59
N LEU A 52 7.49 -2.73 6.20
CA LEU A 52 7.36 -4.15 5.82
C LEU A 52 8.44 -4.60 4.82
N GLY A 53 8.77 -3.76 3.82
CA GLY A 53 9.77 -4.07 2.79
C GLY A 53 11.17 -4.22 3.37
N GLY A 54 11.62 -3.24 4.14
CA GLY A 54 12.96 -3.21 4.73
C GLY A 54 13.18 -4.34 5.72
N ILE A 55 12.25 -4.54 6.65
CA ILE A 55 12.30 -5.63 7.64
C ILE A 55 12.29 -7.00 6.94
N ALA A 56 11.45 -7.18 5.92
CA ALA A 56 11.36 -8.44 5.19
C ALA A 56 12.64 -8.79 4.42
N VAL A 57 13.35 -7.79 3.89
CA VAL A 57 14.66 -7.99 3.24
C VAL A 57 15.74 -8.21 4.30
N ALA A 58 15.80 -7.40 5.36
CA ALA A 58 16.76 -7.55 6.46
C ALA A 58 16.73 -8.97 7.06
N SER A 59 15.53 -9.48 7.37
CA SER A 59 15.33 -10.82 7.93
C SER A 59 15.84 -11.93 7.02
N ARG A 60 15.81 -11.74 5.71
CA ARG A 60 16.35 -12.69 4.73
C ARG A 60 17.86 -12.59 4.60
N LEU A 61 18.37 -11.37 4.51
CA LEU A 61 19.80 -11.12 4.38
C LEU A 61 20.59 -11.61 5.59
N ARG A 62 20.03 -11.50 6.81
CA ARG A 62 20.63 -12.08 8.02
C ARG A 62 20.87 -13.59 7.90
N LYS A 63 20.03 -14.31 7.14
CA LYS A 63 20.17 -15.75 6.89
C LYS A 63 21.07 -16.07 5.71
N LEU A 64 20.99 -15.24 4.65
CA LEU A 64 21.69 -15.48 3.39
C LEU A 64 23.14 -14.97 3.40
N VAL A 65 23.43 -13.93 4.19
CA VAL A 65 24.76 -13.32 4.32
C VAL A 65 25.06 -13.10 5.80
N PRO A 66 25.29 -14.18 6.58
CA PRO A 66 25.41 -14.09 8.03
C PRO A 66 26.61 -13.23 8.49
N GLY A 67 27.64 -13.07 7.65
CA GLY A 67 28.81 -12.25 7.90
C GLY A 67 28.61 -10.75 7.62
N ALA A 68 27.56 -10.36 6.92
CA ALA A 68 27.31 -8.98 6.57
C ALA A 68 26.93 -8.10 7.79
N ARG A 69 27.43 -6.87 7.80
CA ARG A 69 26.89 -5.82 8.67
C ARG A 69 25.61 -5.27 8.02
N ILE A 70 24.49 -5.31 8.72
CA ILE A 70 23.22 -4.76 8.22
C ILE A 70 22.82 -3.60 9.11
N THR A 71 22.61 -2.42 8.51
CA THR A 71 22.15 -1.20 9.18
C THR A 71 20.80 -0.79 8.60
N ILE A 72 19.75 -0.68 9.41
CA ILE A 72 18.48 -0.08 9.04
C ILE A 72 18.46 1.39 9.48
N VAL A 73 18.05 2.29 8.59
CA VAL A 73 17.93 3.72 8.85
C VAL A 73 16.47 4.11 8.73
N ASP A 74 15.81 4.40 9.85
CA ASP A 74 14.42 4.89 9.91
C ASP A 74 14.12 5.42 11.33
N ALA A 75 13.55 6.61 11.43
CA ALA A 75 13.16 7.19 12.70
C ALA A 75 11.86 6.60 13.29
N LYS A 76 11.08 5.87 12.49
CA LYS A 76 9.76 5.38 12.91
C LYS A 76 9.86 4.33 14.00
N GLN A 77 9.25 4.60 15.14
CA GLN A 77 9.16 3.68 16.27
C GLN A 77 7.93 2.77 16.21
N GLU A 78 6.91 3.17 15.46
CA GLU A 78 5.68 2.40 15.27
C GLU A 78 5.69 1.58 13.98
N HIS A 79 5.22 0.35 14.08
CA HIS A 79 4.94 -0.54 12.96
C HIS A 79 3.45 -0.75 12.81
N ASN A 80 2.86 -0.03 11.88
CA ASN A 80 1.41 -0.03 11.70
C ASN A 80 0.96 -1.04 10.63
N TYR A 81 -0.01 -1.89 10.99
CA TYR A 81 -0.65 -2.80 10.04
C TYR A 81 -1.64 -2.04 9.14
N GLN A 82 -1.13 -1.33 8.14
CA GLN A 82 -1.92 -0.46 7.25
C GLN A 82 -3.10 -1.14 6.54
N PRO A 83 -3.04 -2.45 6.12
CA PRO A 83 -4.21 -3.13 5.56
C PRO A 83 -5.44 -3.15 6.47
N GLY A 84 -5.26 -3.02 7.78
CA GLY A 84 -6.31 -2.95 8.77
C GLY A 84 -6.98 -1.57 8.90
N TYR A 85 -6.39 -0.51 8.36
CA TYR A 85 -6.95 0.85 8.50
C TYR A 85 -8.37 0.98 7.98
N THR A 86 -8.71 0.32 6.87
CA THR A 86 -10.10 0.29 6.37
C THR A 86 -11.07 -0.40 7.34
N LEU A 87 -10.61 -1.35 8.13
CA LEU A 87 -11.43 -2.02 9.15
C LEU A 87 -11.61 -1.16 10.40
N VAL A 88 -10.59 -0.38 10.77
CA VAL A 88 -10.69 0.64 11.82
C VAL A 88 -11.63 1.75 11.38
N ALA A 89 -11.42 2.29 10.17
CA ALA A 89 -12.21 3.39 9.60
C ALA A 89 -13.67 3.05 9.30
N THR A 90 -14.08 1.82 9.55
CA THR A 90 -15.46 1.36 9.41
C THR A 90 -16.00 0.70 10.68
N GLY A 91 -15.29 0.86 11.80
CA GLY A 91 -15.72 0.38 13.12
C GLY A 91 -15.74 -1.14 13.28
N ILE A 92 -15.01 -1.89 12.44
CA ILE A 92 -14.93 -3.36 12.53
C ILE A 92 -13.81 -3.78 13.49
N TRP A 93 -12.67 -3.05 13.46
CA TRP A 93 -11.54 -3.31 14.34
C TRP A 93 -11.28 -2.13 15.27
N PRO A 94 -10.90 -2.40 16.53
CA PRO A 94 -10.31 -1.39 17.38
C PRO A 94 -8.90 -1.02 16.86
N ILE A 95 -8.47 0.20 17.16
CA ILE A 95 -7.22 0.78 16.66
C ILE A 95 -5.98 -0.01 17.11
N GLU A 96 -6.04 -0.65 18.28
CA GLU A 96 -4.95 -1.42 18.88
C GLU A 96 -4.51 -2.59 17.99
N LYS A 97 -5.43 -3.14 17.18
CA LYS A 97 -5.11 -4.24 16.24
C LYS A 97 -4.18 -3.84 15.10
N VAL A 98 -4.01 -2.57 14.87
CA VAL A 98 -3.16 -2.08 13.77
C VAL A 98 -1.87 -1.42 14.25
N ARG A 99 -1.70 -1.23 15.56
CA ARG A 99 -0.52 -0.61 16.17
C ARG A 99 0.42 -1.66 16.76
N ASN A 100 1.71 -1.53 16.46
CA ASN A 100 2.77 -2.34 17.03
C ASN A 100 4.03 -1.45 17.17
N ARG A 101 5.02 -1.92 17.91
CA ARG A 101 6.32 -1.26 17.99
C ARG A 101 7.25 -1.82 16.93
N ASN A 102 7.96 -0.95 16.23
CA ASN A 102 8.83 -1.33 15.13
C ASN A 102 9.98 -2.27 15.61
N ALA A 103 10.48 -2.02 16.81
CA ALA A 103 11.53 -2.85 17.43
C ALA A 103 11.16 -4.34 17.55
N GLU A 104 9.88 -4.69 17.64
CA GLU A 104 9.41 -6.08 17.77
C GLU A 104 9.62 -6.90 16.48
N PHE A 105 9.80 -6.22 15.34
CA PHE A 105 9.94 -6.86 14.03
C PHE A 105 11.35 -6.80 13.46
N LEU A 106 12.24 -6.04 14.10
CA LEU A 106 13.64 -5.96 13.66
C LEU A 106 14.36 -7.29 13.93
N PRO A 107 15.05 -7.86 12.94
CA PRO A 107 15.78 -9.09 13.18
C PRO A 107 17.02 -8.87 14.07
N ASP A 108 17.36 -9.87 14.86
CA ASP A 108 18.55 -9.84 15.73
C ASP A 108 19.82 -9.58 14.92
N GLY A 109 20.74 -8.81 15.51
CA GLY A 109 22.04 -8.48 14.93
C GLY A 109 21.98 -7.44 13.79
N VAL A 110 20.88 -6.73 13.65
CA VAL A 110 20.74 -5.55 12.77
C VAL A 110 20.95 -4.29 13.60
N GLU A 111 21.81 -3.38 13.12
CA GLU A 111 21.94 -2.04 13.69
C GLU A 111 20.74 -1.18 13.24
N TRP A 112 20.06 -0.52 14.19
CA TRP A 112 18.98 0.41 13.88
C TRP A 112 19.38 1.85 14.21
N VAL A 113 19.54 2.66 13.16
CA VAL A 113 19.75 4.09 13.26
C VAL A 113 18.39 4.78 13.23
N GLN A 114 17.95 5.31 14.38
CA GLN A 114 16.63 5.93 14.57
C GLN A 114 16.58 7.37 14.07
N GLU A 115 16.96 7.54 12.80
CA GLU A 115 16.94 8.82 12.10
C GLU A 115 16.36 8.63 10.70
N MET A 116 15.74 9.68 10.13
CA MET A 116 15.28 9.63 8.75
C MET A 116 16.46 9.85 7.80
N VAL A 117 16.35 9.27 6.59
CA VAL A 117 17.30 9.61 5.52
C VAL A 117 16.92 11.00 4.98
N ALA A 118 17.88 11.92 5.01
CA ALA A 118 17.75 13.26 4.45
C ALA A 118 18.22 13.31 2.97
N GLU A 119 19.29 12.58 2.65
CA GLU A 119 19.91 12.61 1.32
C GLU A 119 20.52 11.26 0.94
N PHE A 120 20.43 10.90 -0.34
CA PHE A 120 21.14 9.78 -0.95
C PHE A 120 22.22 10.32 -1.91
N ASP A 121 23.44 9.86 -1.73
CA ASP A 121 24.59 10.09 -2.63
C ASP A 121 25.07 8.73 -3.19
N PRO A 122 24.39 8.20 -4.22
CA PRO A 122 24.73 6.88 -4.75
C PRO A 122 26.07 6.84 -5.48
N ALA A 123 26.58 7.99 -5.94
CA ALA A 123 27.88 8.08 -6.60
C ALA A 123 29.02 7.85 -5.60
N SER A 124 28.87 8.29 -4.34
CA SER A 124 29.82 8.06 -3.25
C SER A 124 29.46 6.85 -2.37
N ASN A 125 28.46 6.04 -2.75
CA ASN A 125 27.95 4.92 -1.96
C ASN A 125 27.65 5.33 -0.52
N SER A 126 26.91 6.43 -0.32
CA SER A 126 26.57 6.95 1.00
C SER A 126 25.17 7.55 1.06
N LEU A 127 24.66 7.67 2.28
CA LEU A 127 23.49 8.47 2.59
C LEU A 127 23.76 9.35 3.81
N THR A 128 23.01 10.45 3.92
CA THR A 128 23.05 11.34 5.09
C THR A 128 21.70 11.31 5.79
N THR A 129 21.74 11.23 7.11
CA THR A 129 20.52 11.24 7.95
C THR A 129 20.11 12.66 8.30
N THR A 130 18.91 12.84 8.84
CA THR A 130 18.41 14.14 9.34
C THR A 130 19.21 14.69 10.52
N GLY A 131 19.95 13.84 11.25
CA GLY A 131 20.90 14.25 12.27
C GLY A 131 22.28 14.62 11.72
N GLY A 132 22.48 14.60 10.39
CA GLY A 132 23.77 14.92 9.75
C GLY A 132 24.77 13.76 9.73
N ARG A 133 24.40 12.57 10.19
CA ARG A 133 25.27 11.39 10.16
C ARG A 133 25.41 10.89 8.73
N LYS A 134 26.64 10.82 8.22
CA LYS A 134 26.97 10.20 6.94
C LYS A 134 27.24 8.70 7.14
N ILE A 135 26.54 7.84 6.37
CA ILE A 135 26.65 6.38 6.44
C ILE A 135 27.04 5.87 5.05
N GLY A 136 28.24 5.26 4.97
CA GLY A 136 28.70 4.59 3.76
C GLY A 136 28.16 3.16 3.68
N TYR A 137 28.08 2.60 2.48
CA TYR A 137 27.61 1.24 2.24
C TYR A 137 28.32 0.58 1.06
N ASP A 138 28.40 -0.74 1.10
CA ASP A 138 28.74 -1.53 -0.09
C ASP A 138 27.48 -1.76 -0.95
N PHE A 139 26.34 -2.02 -0.29
CA PHE A 139 25.04 -2.22 -0.92
C PHE A 139 23.94 -1.42 -0.21
N LEU A 140 22.99 -0.90 -1.00
CA LEU A 140 21.86 -0.15 -0.50
C LEU A 140 20.53 -0.82 -0.90
N VAL A 141 19.62 -0.95 0.06
CA VAL A 141 18.23 -1.30 -0.20
C VAL A 141 17.33 -0.09 0.15
N VAL A 142 16.71 0.50 -0.85
CA VAL A 142 15.75 1.59 -0.66
C VAL A 142 14.37 1.00 -0.38
N ALA A 143 13.87 1.21 0.85
CA ALA A 143 12.62 0.69 1.37
C ALA A 143 11.77 1.79 2.05
N THR A 144 11.96 3.04 1.63
CA THR A 144 11.41 4.26 2.25
C THR A 144 9.89 4.40 2.15
N GLY A 145 9.24 3.53 1.35
CA GLY A 145 7.81 3.67 1.08
C GLY A 145 7.51 4.88 0.21
N LEU A 146 6.42 5.59 0.53
CA LEU A 146 5.94 6.74 -0.23
C LEU A 146 5.49 7.87 0.69
N GLN A 147 5.29 9.04 0.11
CA GLN A 147 4.74 10.22 0.76
C GLN A 147 3.31 10.47 0.28
N LEU A 148 2.43 10.78 1.24
CA LEU A 148 1.06 11.19 0.99
C LEU A 148 1.02 12.69 0.69
N GLY A 149 0.50 13.07 -0.46
CA GLY A 149 0.50 14.44 -0.96
C GLY A 149 -0.74 15.25 -0.55
N TYR A 150 -1.07 15.28 0.73
CA TYR A 150 -2.16 16.12 1.23
C TYR A 150 -1.90 17.61 0.96
N ASP A 151 -0.66 18.03 0.95
CA ASP A 151 -0.18 19.36 0.60
C ASP A 151 -0.51 19.81 -0.83
N GLN A 152 -0.83 18.87 -1.71
CA GLN A 152 -1.23 19.13 -3.09
C GLN A 152 -2.74 19.43 -3.25
N ILE A 153 -3.52 19.36 -2.16
CA ILE A 153 -4.95 19.64 -2.15
C ILE A 153 -5.16 20.92 -1.37
N GLN A 154 -5.56 21.98 -2.06
CA GLN A 154 -5.75 23.30 -1.45
C GLN A 154 -6.82 23.22 -0.34
N GLY A 155 -6.56 23.82 0.81
CA GLY A 155 -7.48 23.85 1.95
C GLY A 155 -7.50 22.57 2.78
N MET A 156 -6.72 21.53 2.40
CA MET A 156 -6.64 20.29 3.16
C MET A 156 -5.74 20.45 4.41
N ASP A 157 -6.33 20.12 5.54
CA ASP A 157 -5.62 19.97 6.83
C ASP A 157 -5.77 18.52 7.32
N VAL A 158 -4.65 17.81 7.50
CA VAL A 158 -4.64 16.43 8.01
C VAL A 158 -5.19 16.36 9.44
N ALA A 159 -4.99 17.41 10.26
CA ALA A 159 -5.53 17.48 11.61
C ALA A 159 -7.06 17.60 11.65
N ALA A 160 -7.69 18.02 10.57
CA ALA A 160 -9.15 18.10 10.45
C ALA A 160 -9.83 16.75 10.11
N ILE A 161 -9.07 15.68 9.89
CA ILE A 161 -9.66 14.35 9.62
C ILE A 161 -10.49 13.93 10.85
N GLY A 162 -11.74 13.55 10.61
CA GLY A 162 -12.74 13.24 11.63
C GLY A 162 -13.70 14.41 11.93
N GLN A 163 -13.37 15.64 11.48
CA GLN A 163 -14.19 16.83 11.66
C GLN A 163 -14.91 17.18 10.35
N ASN A 164 -16.05 17.87 10.45
CA ASN A 164 -16.80 18.38 9.30
C ASN A 164 -17.06 17.32 8.20
N GLY A 165 -17.33 16.08 8.61
CA GLY A 165 -17.56 14.97 7.68
C GLY A 165 -16.33 14.48 6.91
N LEU A 166 -15.12 15.02 7.18
CA LEU A 166 -13.89 14.61 6.49
C LEU A 166 -13.36 13.29 7.02
N GLY A 167 -13.12 12.34 6.13
CA GLY A 167 -12.42 11.08 6.40
C GLY A 167 -11.24 10.86 5.46
N SER A 168 -10.19 10.20 5.93
CA SER A 168 -9.07 9.73 5.11
C SER A 168 -8.30 8.63 5.83
N VAL A 169 -8.28 7.42 5.25
CA VAL A 169 -7.71 6.22 5.92
C VAL A 169 -6.20 6.08 5.78
N TYR A 170 -5.55 6.90 4.96
CA TYR A 170 -4.14 6.68 4.61
C TYR A 170 -3.14 7.34 5.54
N ALA A 171 -3.55 8.38 6.30
CA ALA A 171 -2.65 9.21 7.06
C ALA A 171 -2.02 8.47 8.25
N SER A 172 -2.86 7.90 9.11
CA SER A 172 -2.40 7.20 10.33
C SER A 172 -3.50 6.29 10.90
N PRO A 173 -3.21 5.46 11.93
CA PRO A 173 -4.23 4.74 12.69
C PRO A 173 -5.28 5.68 13.32
N GLU A 174 -4.84 6.85 13.83
CA GLU A 174 -5.71 7.87 14.42
C GLU A 174 -6.65 8.45 13.37
N ALA A 175 -6.13 8.78 12.19
CA ALA A 175 -6.93 9.25 11.07
C ALA A 175 -7.96 8.21 10.62
N ALA A 176 -7.60 6.93 10.65
CA ALA A 176 -8.56 5.85 10.36
C ALA A 176 -9.67 5.78 11.43
N LEU A 177 -9.34 5.92 12.72
CA LEU A 177 -10.32 5.98 13.79
C LEU A 177 -11.20 7.23 13.68
N ALA A 178 -10.61 8.39 13.42
CA ALA A 178 -11.34 9.64 13.21
C ALA A 178 -12.26 9.57 11.97
N THR A 179 -11.81 8.88 10.91
CA THR A 179 -12.65 8.59 9.74
C THR A 179 -13.88 7.76 10.13
N TRP A 180 -13.73 6.79 11.02
CA TRP A 180 -14.89 6.04 11.54
C TRP A 180 -15.86 6.97 12.29
N GLN A 181 -15.38 7.85 13.13
CA GLN A 181 -16.24 8.78 13.87
C GLN A 181 -17.06 9.66 12.93
N ALA A 182 -16.44 10.21 11.87
CA ALA A 182 -17.16 10.98 10.83
C ALA A 182 -18.16 10.12 10.06
N MET A 183 -17.78 8.89 9.69
CA MET A 183 -18.66 7.96 8.97
C MET A 183 -19.83 7.49 9.85
N ASP A 184 -19.59 7.25 11.14
CA ASP A 184 -20.64 6.83 12.10
C ASP A 184 -21.68 7.92 12.30
N ALA A 185 -21.26 9.16 12.42
CA ALA A 185 -22.17 10.32 12.49
C ALA A 185 -22.96 10.50 11.17
N PHE A 186 -22.32 10.32 10.02
CA PHE A 186 -22.96 10.40 8.71
C PHE A 186 -23.98 9.29 8.49
N ARG A 187 -23.62 8.02 8.76
CA ARG A 187 -24.52 6.87 8.54
C ARG A 187 -25.81 6.96 9.34
N ALA A 188 -25.81 7.62 10.51
CA ALA A 188 -27.00 7.80 11.34
C ALA A 188 -28.06 8.69 10.67
N LYS A 189 -27.64 9.64 9.82
CA LYS A 189 -28.50 10.63 9.19
C LYS A 189 -28.75 10.35 7.70
N GLY A 190 -27.76 9.82 7.00
CA GLY A 190 -27.67 9.81 5.55
C GLY A 190 -27.24 11.18 5.00
N GLY A 191 -27.37 11.38 3.70
CA GLY A 191 -27.00 12.60 2.99
C GLY A 191 -26.06 12.35 1.80
N GLN A 192 -25.26 13.36 1.45
CA GLN A 192 -24.32 13.31 0.33
C GLN A 192 -22.97 12.78 0.77
N ALA A 193 -22.58 11.59 0.30
CA ALA A 193 -21.23 11.03 0.46
C ALA A 193 -20.41 11.20 -0.81
N VAL A 194 -19.21 11.73 -0.66
CA VAL A 194 -18.21 11.90 -1.73
C VAL A 194 -17.01 11.00 -1.44
N MET A 195 -16.74 10.04 -2.32
CA MET A 195 -15.60 9.14 -2.25
C MET A 195 -14.61 9.49 -3.36
N THR A 196 -13.29 9.40 -3.10
CA THR A 196 -12.30 9.86 -4.08
C THR A 196 -11.25 8.82 -4.39
N LEU A 197 -10.73 8.85 -5.63
CA LEU A 197 -9.59 8.07 -6.10
C LEU A 197 -8.72 8.97 -6.99
N PRO A 198 -7.48 9.31 -6.60
CA PRO A 198 -6.60 10.11 -7.43
C PRO A 198 -6.08 9.30 -8.62
N ALA A 199 -5.69 10.00 -9.68
CA ALA A 199 -4.89 9.41 -10.75
C ALA A 199 -3.46 9.13 -10.27
N GLY A 200 -2.79 8.18 -10.91
CA GLY A 200 -1.38 7.88 -10.67
C GLY A 200 -1.12 6.72 -9.69
N PRO A 201 0.16 6.50 -9.37
CA PRO A 201 0.55 5.39 -8.49
C PRO A 201 0.00 5.57 -7.07
N LEU A 202 -0.70 4.56 -6.58
CA LEU A 202 -1.39 4.56 -5.29
C LEU A 202 -1.01 3.30 -4.49
N LYS A 203 -0.67 3.47 -3.21
CA LYS A 203 -0.57 2.30 -2.32
C LYS A 203 -1.96 1.73 -2.06
N CYS A 204 -2.09 0.40 -2.07
CA CYS A 204 -3.33 -0.30 -1.76
C CYS A 204 -4.55 0.26 -2.53
N ALA A 205 -4.47 0.29 -3.89
CA ALA A 205 -5.50 0.86 -4.77
C ALA A 205 -6.91 0.28 -4.55
N GLY A 206 -7.02 -0.89 -3.92
CA GLY A 206 -8.30 -1.45 -3.49
C GLY A 206 -8.89 -0.82 -2.23
N ALA A 207 -8.15 0.02 -1.49
CA ALA A 207 -8.67 0.59 -0.24
C ALA A 207 -9.80 1.61 -0.46
N PRO A 208 -9.74 2.56 -1.43
CA PRO A 208 -10.85 3.45 -1.72
C PRO A 208 -12.11 2.69 -2.15
N LEU A 209 -11.94 1.66 -2.97
CA LEU A 209 -13.05 0.80 -3.42
C LEU A 209 -13.69 0.08 -2.24
N LYS A 210 -12.84 -0.47 -1.36
CA LYS A 210 -13.29 -1.14 -0.13
C LYS A 210 -14.03 -0.20 0.80
N MET A 211 -13.51 1.01 1.00
CA MET A 211 -14.18 2.04 1.82
C MET A 211 -15.57 2.36 1.30
N THR A 212 -15.74 2.46 -0.03
CA THR A 212 -17.03 2.74 -0.67
C THR A 212 -18.03 1.60 -0.45
N PHE A 213 -17.62 0.33 -0.62
CA PHE A 213 -18.47 -0.82 -0.29
C PHE A 213 -18.86 -0.86 1.18
N MET A 214 -17.90 -0.61 2.06
CA MET A 214 -18.13 -0.65 3.50
C MET A 214 -19.00 0.51 3.97
N LEU A 215 -18.88 1.70 3.38
CA LEU A 215 -19.81 2.81 3.62
C LEU A 215 -21.24 2.41 3.23
N ALA A 216 -21.44 1.91 2.00
CA ALA A 216 -22.77 1.47 1.54
C ALA A 216 -23.37 0.38 2.46
N ASP A 217 -22.53 -0.54 2.95
CA ASP A 217 -22.98 -1.56 3.90
C ASP A 217 -23.36 -0.97 5.27
N ARG A 218 -22.59 0.00 5.78
CA ARG A 218 -22.90 0.73 7.01
C ARG A 218 -24.20 1.54 6.90
N LEU A 219 -24.43 2.19 5.77
CA LEU A 219 -25.69 2.88 5.48
C LEU A 219 -26.88 1.90 5.43
N ARG A 220 -26.71 0.74 4.79
CA ARG A 220 -27.73 -0.30 4.75
C ARG A 220 -28.07 -0.82 6.15
N GLN A 221 -27.06 -1.10 6.98
CA GLN A 221 -27.26 -1.53 8.36
C GLN A 221 -27.96 -0.47 9.23
N ALA A 222 -27.73 0.80 8.94
CA ALA A 222 -28.39 1.91 9.64
C ALA A 222 -29.79 2.24 9.10
N GLY A 223 -30.23 1.64 7.98
CA GLY A 223 -31.49 1.95 7.33
C GLY A 223 -31.53 3.35 6.66
N THR A 224 -30.37 3.88 6.28
CA THR A 224 -30.22 5.22 5.70
C THR A 224 -29.66 5.20 4.27
N LEU A 225 -29.46 4.03 3.67
CA LEU A 225 -28.94 3.92 2.30
C LEU A 225 -29.83 4.68 1.30
N ASP A 226 -31.13 4.50 1.39
CA ASP A 226 -32.11 5.15 0.49
C ASP A 226 -32.24 6.67 0.73
N LYS A 227 -31.70 7.16 1.85
CA LYS A 227 -31.62 8.59 2.19
C LYS A 227 -30.26 9.17 1.86
N SER A 228 -29.39 8.40 1.23
CA SER A 228 -28.00 8.78 0.94
C SER A 228 -27.73 8.71 -0.54
N LYS A 229 -27.00 9.71 -1.03
CA LYS A 229 -26.38 9.69 -2.35
C LYS A 229 -24.89 9.43 -2.18
N VAL A 230 -24.35 8.42 -2.86
CA VAL A 230 -22.92 8.09 -2.82
C VAL A 230 -22.33 8.33 -4.21
N ASP A 231 -21.47 9.33 -4.30
CA ASP A 231 -20.74 9.69 -5.52
C ASP A 231 -19.27 9.29 -5.37
N PHE A 232 -18.72 8.63 -6.38
CA PHE A 232 -17.31 8.23 -6.45
C PHE A 232 -16.60 8.98 -7.56
N PHE A 233 -15.70 9.88 -7.18
CA PHE A 233 -14.90 10.69 -8.10
C PHE A 233 -13.55 10.05 -8.34
N SER A 234 -13.27 9.69 -9.57
CA SER A 234 -12.05 9.03 -10.01
C SER A 234 -11.24 9.92 -10.94
N GLY A 235 -9.96 10.11 -10.66
CA GLY A 235 -9.02 10.75 -11.58
C GLY A 235 -8.58 9.83 -12.73
N LEU A 236 -9.05 8.59 -12.77
CA LEU A 236 -8.77 7.62 -13.84
C LEU A 236 -9.74 7.82 -15.02
N PRO A 237 -9.36 7.33 -16.23
CA PRO A 237 -10.22 7.41 -17.41
C PRO A 237 -11.50 6.57 -17.25
N ASP A 238 -12.42 6.76 -18.17
CA ASP A 238 -13.73 6.14 -18.18
C ASP A 238 -13.67 4.63 -17.99
N ASP A 239 -14.67 4.11 -17.30
CA ASP A 239 -14.84 2.69 -16.98
C ASP A 239 -13.65 2.04 -16.24
N THR A 240 -12.77 2.86 -15.62
CA THR A 240 -11.61 2.34 -14.90
C THR A 240 -11.60 2.80 -13.44
N VAL A 241 -11.63 1.84 -12.51
CA VAL A 241 -11.39 2.05 -11.07
C VAL A 241 -10.31 1.10 -10.53
N PHE A 242 -9.97 0.05 -11.31
CA PHE A 242 -8.96 -0.93 -10.92
C PHE A 242 -8.26 -1.53 -12.14
N GLY A 243 -6.94 -1.76 -12.04
CA GLY A 243 -6.09 -2.19 -13.15
C GLY A 243 -6.28 -3.65 -13.62
N VAL A 244 -7.11 -4.46 -12.94
CA VAL A 244 -7.44 -5.84 -13.33
C VAL A 244 -8.87 -5.86 -13.84
N LYS A 245 -9.05 -6.08 -15.15
CA LYS A 245 -10.35 -5.94 -15.83
C LYS A 245 -11.50 -6.69 -15.15
N SER A 246 -11.33 -7.96 -14.83
CA SER A 246 -12.38 -8.77 -14.19
C SER A 246 -12.79 -8.24 -12.80
N VAL A 247 -11.85 -7.68 -12.04
CA VAL A 247 -12.12 -7.03 -10.75
C VAL A 247 -12.82 -5.70 -10.97
N ASN A 248 -12.32 -4.91 -11.92
CA ASN A 248 -12.90 -3.63 -12.32
C ASN A 248 -14.38 -3.77 -12.68
N ASP A 249 -14.68 -4.66 -13.64
CA ASP A 249 -16.05 -4.88 -14.13
C ASP A 249 -16.99 -5.34 -12.99
N ASN A 250 -16.49 -6.19 -12.09
CA ASN A 250 -17.27 -6.65 -10.94
C ASN A 250 -17.56 -5.52 -9.94
N VAL A 251 -16.59 -4.64 -9.69
CA VAL A 251 -16.77 -3.47 -8.82
C VAL A 251 -17.83 -2.55 -9.41
N LEU A 252 -17.69 -2.17 -10.68
CA LEU A 252 -18.62 -1.26 -11.37
C LEU A 252 -20.04 -1.81 -11.43
N ALA A 253 -20.20 -3.11 -11.75
CA ALA A 253 -21.51 -3.76 -11.77
C ALA A 253 -22.21 -3.73 -10.39
N ARG A 254 -21.44 -4.01 -9.32
CA ARG A 254 -21.98 -3.97 -7.95
C ARG A 254 -22.32 -2.55 -7.50
N TRP A 255 -21.49 -1.56 -7.84
CA TRP A 255 -21.75 -0.17 -7.51
C TRP A 255 -23.00 0.35 -8.23
N LYS A 256 -23.14 0.04 -9.53
CA LYS A 256 -24.37 0.35 -10.28
C LYS A 256 -25.61 -0.26 -9.62
N ALA A 257 -25.55 -1.53 -9.19
CA ALA A 257 -26.63 -2.20 -8.49
C ALA A 257 -26.94 -1.60 -7.10
N THR A 258 -25.98 -0.91 -6.48
CA THR A 258 -26.13 -0.25 -5.18
C THR A 258 -26.54 1.22 -5.33
N GLY A 259 -26.57 1.78 -6.56
CA GLY A 259 -26.90 3.18 -6.82
C GLY A 259 -25.72 4.15 -6.65
N ILE A 260 -24.48 3.65 -6.52
CA ILE A 260 -23.28 4.49 -6.43
C ILE A 260 -23.01 5.12 -7.80
N GLN A 261 -22.90 6.45 -7.83
CA GLN A 261 -22.67 7.22 -9.05
C GLN A 261 -21.19 7.41 -9.31
N MET A 262 -20.75 7.19 -10.56
CA MET A 262 -19.35 7.32 -10.97
C MET A 262 -19.11 8.64 -11.71
N HIS A 263 -18.01 9.32 -11.34
CA HIS A 263 -17.49 10.52 -12.01
C HIS A 263 -16.03 10.27 -12.36
N TYR A 264 -15.75 10.05 -13.64
CA TYR A 264 -14.40 9.77 -14.15
C TYR A 264 -13.66 11.05 -14.51
N LEU A 265 -12.36 10.95 -14.75
CA LEU A 265 -11.49 12.08 -15.13
C LEU A 265 -11.61 13.29 -14.18
N SER A 266 -12.00 13.03 -12.92
CA SER A 266 -12.33 14.03 -11.92
C SER A 266 -11.29 14.03 -10.81
N LYS A 267 -10.32 14.94 -10.89
CA LYS A 267 -9.23 15.07 -9.92
C LYS A 267 -9.63 16.03 -8.80
N LEU A 268 -9.59 15.58 -7.56
CA LEU A 268 -9.72 16.43 -6.39
C LEU A 268 -8.54 17.41 -6.29
N VAL A 269 -8.80 18.70 -6.23
CA VAL A 269 -7.77 19.76 -6.19
C VAL A 269 -7.87 20.68 -4.99
N ALA A 270 -9.08 20.81 -4.40
CA ALA A 270 -9.27 21.64 -3.23
C ALA A 270 -10.43 21.12 -2.36
N VAL A 271 -10.43 21.53 -1.10
CA VAL A 271 -11.53 21.35 -0.15
C VAL A 271 -11.78 22.65 0.60
N ASP A 272 -13.04 22.96 0.84
CA ASP A 272 -13.50 23.93 1.82
C ASP A 272 -14.10 23.14 3.00
N LEU A 273 -13.32 22.96 4.05
CA LEU A 273 -13.72 22.13 5.20
C LEU A 273 -14.84 22.79 6.01
N GLY A 274 -14.86 24.13 6.08
CA GLY A 274 -15.92 24.88 6.78
C GLY A 274 -17.23 24.92 6.02
N GLY A 275 -17.14 25.04 4.68
CA GLY A 275 -18.29 25.05 3.78
C GLY A 275 -18.72 23.66 3.32
N HIS A 276 -18.07 22.58 3.74
CA HIS A 276 -18.36 21.19 3.34
C HIS A 276 -18.36 21.02 1.81
N LYS A 277 -17.32 21.50 1.12
CA LYS A 277 -17.22 21.44 -0.34
C LYS A 277 -15.92 20.80 -0.79
N ALA A 278 -16.00 19.98 -1.81
CA ALA A 278 -14.88 19.39 -2.53
C ALA A 278 -14.84 19.92 -3.95
N VAL A 279 -13.67 20.33 -4.44
CA VAL A 279 -13.49 20.90 -5.78
C VAL A 279 -12.71 19.93 -6.64
N PHE A 280 -13.29 19.52 -7.74
CA PHE A 280 -12.72 18.64 -8.73
C PHE A 280 -12.38 19.40 -10.01
N THR A 281 -11.37 18.91 -10.74
CA THR A 281 -11.03 19.40 -12.08
C THR A 281 -11.03 18.25 -13.08
N THR A 282 -11.47 18.54 -14.31
CA THR A 282 -11.33 17.65 -15.47
C THR A 282 -9.99 17.91 -16.20
N PRO A 283 -9.59 17.05 -17.16
CA PRO A 283 -8.41 17.28 -18.00
C PRO A 283 -8.48 18.60 -18.80
N GLU A 284 -9.70 19.03 -19.16
CA GLU A 284 -9.97 20.28 -19.88
C GLU A 284 -9.86 21.52 -18.98
N GLY A 285 -9.70 21.32 -17.66
CA GLY A 285 -9.56 22.39 -16.67
C GLY A 285 -10.87 22.90 -16.11
N GLU A 286 -12.00 22.28 -16.43
CA GLU A 286 -13.28 22.60 -15.83
C GLU A 286 -13.26 22.32 -14.32
N ARG A 287 -13.86 23.22 -13.54
CA ARG A 287 -13.96 23.06 -12.08
C ARG A 287 -15.40 22.72 -11.70
N ASN A 288 -15.56 21.67 -10.93
CA ASN A 288 -16.83 21.25 -10.37
C ASN A 288 -16.73 21.26 -8.82
N GLU A 289 -17.59 22.04 -8.19
CA GLU A 289 -17.72 22.13 -6.74
C GLU A 289 -18.88 21.23 -6.28
N VAL A 290 -18.58 20.33 -5.35
CA VAL A 290 -19.53 19.33 -4.85
C VAL A 290 -19.64 19.46 -3.33
N ALA A 291 -20.87 19.72 -2.85
CA ALA A 291 -21.15 19.69 -1.42
C ALA A 291 -21.16 18.27 -0.89
N TYR A 292 -20.75 18.07 0.37
CA TYR A 292 -20.76 16.78 1.03
C TYR A 292 -21.19 16.86 2.50
N ASP A 293 -21.81 15.79 2.97
CA ASP A 293 -22.00 15.51 4.38
C ASP A 293 -20.92 14.54 4.90
N PHE A 294 -20.37 13.69 4.01
CA PHE A 294 -19.21 12.85 4.25
C PHE A 294 -18.28 12.84 3.03
N LEU A 295 -17.01 13.17 3.25
CA LEU A 295 -15.95 13.09 2.24
C LEU A 295 -14.90 12.05 2.66
N HIS A 296 -14.69 10.99 1.87
CA HIS A 296 -13.52 10.14 2.01
C HIS A 296 -12.44 10.59 1.02
N LEU A 297 -11.47 11.33 1.52
CA LEU A 297 -10.39 11.92 0.73
C LEU A 297 -9.20 10.97 0.63
N VAL A 298 -8.76 10.71 -0.59
CA VAL A 298 -7.51 9.98 -0.89
C VAL A 298 -6.52 10.94 -1.54
N PRO A 299 -5.36 11.22 -0.92
CA PRO A 299 -4.39 12.14 -1.48
C PRO A 299 -3.63 11.50 -2.65
N PRO A 300 -3.09 12.28 -3.59
CA PRO A 300 -2.08 11.81 -4.52
C PRO A 300 -0.85 11.33 -3.76
N MET A 301 -0.04 10.47 -4.38
CA MET A 301 1.12 9.86 -3.73
C MET A 301 2.36 10.01 -4.59
N ARG A 302 3.52 10.18 -3.94
CA ARG A 302 4.82 10.38 -4.57
C ARG A 302 5.93 9.71 -3.77
N ALA A 303 7.12 9.66 -4.33
CA ALA A 303 8.30 9.25 -3.58
C ALA A 303 8.63 10.28 -2.47
N PRO A 304 9.24 9.85 -1.35
CA PRO A 304 9.80 10.77 -0.38
C PRO A 304 10.85 11.69 -1.01
N ASP A 305 10.96 12.92 -0.50
CA ASP A 305 11.81 13.97 -1.05
C ASP A 305 13.28 13.55 -1.17
N ALA A 306 13.79 12.81 -0.18
CA ALA A 306 15.17 12.30 -0.23
C ALA A 306 15.44 11.43 -1.47
N VAL A 307 14.49 10.61 -1.90
CA VAL A 307 14.61 9.82 -3.14
C VAL A 307 14.36 10.70 -4.35
N LYS A 308 13.27 11.49 -4.35
CA LYS A 308 12.87 12.33 -5.48
C LYS A 308 13.95 13.30 -5.92
N LYS A 309 14.71 13.86 -4.97
CA LYS A 309 15.78 14.83 -5.21
C LYS A 309 17.13 14.19 -5.54
N SER A 310 17.26 12.87 -5.40
CA SER A 310 18.51 12.13 -5.65
C SER A 310 18.59 11.58 -7.07
N ASP A 311 19.78 11.11 -7.42
CA ASP A 311 20.00 10.38 -8.67
C ASP A 311 19.36 8.96 -8.68
N LEU A 312 18.75 8.55 -7.59
CA LEU A 312 18.01 7.27 -7.54
C LEU A 312 16.62 7.36 -8.18
N ALA A 313 16.09 8.58 -8.36
CA ALA A 313 14.79 8.78 -8.99
C ALA A 313 14.81 8.47 -10.49
N ALA A 314 13.69 7.96 -10.99
CA ALA A 314 13.46 7.80 -12.42
C ALA A 314 13.53 9.18 -13.11
N LYS A 315 14.30 9.26 -14.19
CA LYS A 315 14.49 10.50 -14.95
C LYS A 315 13.46 10.66 -16.07
N GLU A 316 12.88 9.54 -16.51
CA GLU A 316 11.96 9.48 -17.65
C GLU A 316 10.78 8.54 -17.39
N GLY A 317 9.77 8.64 -18.26
CA GLY A 317 8.58 7.80 -18.22
C GLY A 317 7.59 8.17 -17.12
N PRO A 318 6.51 7.38 -16.98
CA PRO A 318 5.37 7.73 -16.13
C PRO A 318 5.68 7.81 -14.62
N MET A 319 6.83 7.27 -14.21
CA MET A 319 7.26 7.27 -12.80
C MET A 319 8.13 8.48 -12.44
N ALA A 320 8.65 9.22 -13.43
CA ALA A 320 9.56 10.34 -13.21
C ALA A 320 8.89 11.50 -12.45
N ALA A 321 7.68 11.90 -12.84
CA ALA A 321 6.96 13.01 -12.20
C ALA A 321 6.77 12.83 -10.69
N GLY A 322 6.56 11.59 -10.24
CA GLY A 322 6.44 11.24 -8.82
C GLY A 322 7.77 11.03 -8.12
N GLY A 323 8.90 11.07 -8.83
CA GLY A 323 10.24 10.84 -8.30
C GLY A 323 10.48 9.41 -7.79
N TRP A 324 9.77 8.42 -8.34
CA TRP A 324 9.87 7.03 -7.91
C TRP A 324 11.25 6.45 -8.21
N LEU A 325 11.69 5.50 -7.36
CA LEU A 325 12.97 4.82 -7.50
C LEU A 325 13.08 4.09 -8.85
N GLU A 326 14.15 4.35 -9.61
CA GLU A 326 14.38 3.77 -10.92
C GLU A 326 14.96 2.36 -10.84
N VAL A 327 14.10 1.34 -10.83
CA VAL A 327 14.51 -0.06 -10.79
C VAL A 327 14.05 -0.85 -12.01
N SER A 328 14.77 -1.92 -12.31
CA SER A 328 14.30 -2.95 -13.24
C SER A 328 13.05 -3.62 -12.68
N LYS A 329 12.02 -3.79 -13.50
CA LYS A 329 10.78 -4.47 -13.10
C LYS A 329 10.98 -5.96 -12.80
N ASP A 330 12.06 -6.55 -13.29
CA ASP A 330 12.33 -7.99 -13.21
C ASP A 330 13.25 -8.33 -12.05
N THR A 331 14.28 -7.50 -11.79
CA THR A 331 15.27 -7.75 -10.73
C THR A 331 15.10 -6.89 -9.49
N LEU A 332 14.41 -5.75 -9.60
CA LEU A 332 14.30 -4.69 -8.59
C LEU A 332 15.65 -4.05 -8.21
N GLN A 333 16.69 -4.28 -9.02
CA GLN A 333 17.96 -3.60 -8.98
C GLN A 333 17.85 -2.24 -9.67
N HIS A 334 18.53 -1.23 -9.16
CA HIS A 334 18.56 0.09 -9.77
C HIS A 334 19.26 0.04 -11.14
N LYS A 335 18.71 0.75 -12.12
CA LYS A 335 19.19 0.64 -13.51
C LYS A 335 20.59 1.24 -13.73
N ARG A 336 20.97 2.23 -12.93
CA ARG A 336 22.25 2.95 -13.06
C ARG A 336 23.27 2.60 -11.96
N TYR A 337 22.81 2.10 -10.81
CA TYR A 337 23.64 1.79 -9.65
C TYR A 337 23.47 0.31 -9.30
N PRO A 338 24.37 -0.56 -9.73
CA PRO A 338 24.19 -2.02 -9.63
C PRO A 338 24.21 -2.54 -8.18
N ASN A 339 24.75 -1.77 -7.24
CA ASN A 339 24.74 -2.08 -5.82
C ASN A 339 23.52 -1.52 -5.05
N VAL A 340 22.53 -0.96 -5.77
CA VAL A 340 21.31 -0.39 -5.18
C VAL A 340 20.09 -1.21 -5.61
N PHE A 341 19.23 -1.52 -4.66
CA PHE A 341 17.99 -2.26 -4.86
C PHE A 341 16.80 -1.51 -4.27
N GLY A 342 15.60 -1.79 -4.78
CA GLY A 342 14.37 -1.21 -4.24
C GLY A 342 13.37 -2.26 -3.78
N VAL A 343 12.65 -2.01 -2.68
CA VAL A 343 11.58 -2.88 -2.21
C VAL A 343 10.38 -2.09 -1.67
N GLY A 344 9.18 -2.56 -1.97
CA GLY A 344 7.93 -1.95 -1.51
C GLY A 344 7.45 -0.79 -2.36
N ASP A 345 6.74 0.13 -1.72
CA ASP A 345 5.97 1.16 -2.41
C ASP A 345 6.83 2.22 -3.11
N ILE A 346 8.11 2.33 -2.77
CA ILE A 346 9.03 3.27 -3.40
C ILE A 346 9.34 2.94 -4.87
N ASN A 347 9.21 1.67 -5.27
CA ASN A 347 9.62 1.23 -6.60
C ASN A 347 8.81 1.87 -7.74
N GLY A 348 9.50 2.42 -8.72
CA GLY A 348 8.94 2.95 -9.97
C GLY A 348 8.61 1.83 -10.97
N THR A 349 7.79 0.87 -10.56
CA THR A 349 7.36 -0.25 -11.42
C THR A 349 5.84 -0.23 -11.61
N PRO A 350 5.32 -0.87 -12.68
CA PRO A 350 3.87 -0.96 -12.90
C PRO A 350 3.16 -1.91 -11.92
N ARG A 351 3.88 -2.53 -11.00
CA ARG A 351 3.30 -3.44 -10.00
C ARG A 351 2.57 -2.65 -8.91
N GLY A 352 1.49 -3.22 -8.41
CA GLY A 352 0.71 -2.60 -7.32
C GLY A 352 1.54 -2.41 -6.04
N LYS A 353 1.41 -1.25 -5.42
CA LYS A 353 2.07 -0.88 -4.16
C LYS A 353 1.29 -1.48 -2.98
N THR A 354 1.57 -2.74 -2.66
CA THR A 354 0.81 -3.50 -1.64
C THR A 354 1.71 -4.41 -0.81
N ALA A 355 1.24 -4.80 0.39
CA ALA A 355 1.90 -5.80 1.21
C ALA A 355 2.06 -7.16 0.47
N ALA A 356 1.11 -7.53 -0.38
CA ALA A 356 1.20 -8.73 -1.20
C ALA A 356 2.35 -8.65 -2.23
N THR A 357 2.58 -7.48 -2.81
CA THR A 357 3.75 -7.23 -3.67
C THR A 357 5.04 -7.35 -2.88
N VAL A 358 5.12 -6.79 -1.67
CA VAL A 358 6.31 -6.92 -0.79
C VAL A 358 6.58 -8.38 -0.46
N LYS A 359 5.56 -9.17 -0.12
CA LYS A 359 5.70 -10.61 0.15
C LYS A 359 6.42 -11.36 -0.98
N LYS A 360 6.18 -10.95 -2.25
CA LYS A 360 6.81 -11.55 -3.43
C LYS A 360 8.16 -10.92 -3.78
N SER A 361 8.30 -9.61 -3.62
CA SER A 361 9.49 -8.86 -4.03
C SER A 361 10.64 -8.94 -3.02
N ALA A 362 10.37 -9.04 -1.71
CA ALA A 362 11.44 -9.11 -0.73
C ALA A 362 12.35 -10.35 -0.86
N PRO A 363 11.84 -11.58 -1.14
CA PRO A 363 12.70 -12.71 -1.49
C PRO A 363 13.53 -12.46 -2.75
N LEU A 364 12.93 -11.87 -3.78
CA LEU A 364 13.61 -11.57 -5.04
C LEU A 364 14.77 -10.59 -4.84
N VAL A 365 14.52 -9.50 -4.11
CA VAL A 365 15.57 -8.50 -3.80
C VAL A 365 16.70 -9.14 -3.00
N ALA A 366 16.39 -9.92 -1.95
CA ALA A 366 17.42 -10.57 -1.14
C ALA A 366 18.26 -11.55 -1.96
N HIS A 367 17.62 -12.35 -2.82
CA HIS A 367 18.31 -13.29 -3.70
C HIS A 367 19.21 -12.58 -4.72
N ASN A 368 18.69 -11.59 -5.43
CA ASN A 368 19.45 -10.85 -6.43
C ASN A 368 20.60 -10.06 -5.82
N LEU A 369 20.41 -9.48 -4.63
CA LEU A 369 21.47 -8.78 -3.91
C LEU A 369 22.60 -9.75 -3.55
N VAL A 370 22.31 -10.96 -3.07
CA VAL A 370 23.33 -11.99 -2.78
C VAL A 370 24.11 -12.36 -4.03
N ARG A 371 23.46 -12.55 -5.16
CA ARG A 371 24.13 -12.84 -6.42
C ARG A 371 25.12 -11.74 -6.82
N VAL A 372 24.71 -10.47 -6.67
CA VAL A 372 25.62 -9.34 -6.97
C VAL A 372 26.77 -9.26 -5.97
N ILE A 373 26.53 -9.56 -4.69
CA ILE A 373 27.61 -9.71 -3.68
C ILE A 373 28.64 -10.76 -4.11
N ASP A 374 28.19 -11.85 -4.70
CA ASP A 374 29.04 -12.97 -5.14
C ASP A 374 29.56 -12.80 -6.58
N GLY A 375 29.40 -11.61 -7.20
CA GLY A 375 29.90 -11.26 -8.53
C GLY A 375 29.16 -11.93 -9.70
N GLN A 376 27.87 -12.28 -9.51
CA GLN A 376 27.03 -12.97 -10.49
C GLN A 376 26.01 -12.04 -11.16
#